data_edee2a4a63a0c725d2327352a8900251
#
_entry.id   edee2a4a63a0c725d2327352a8900251
#
_cell.length_a   1.000
_cell.length_b   1.000
_cell.length_c   1.000
_cell.angle_alpha   90.00
_cell.angle_beta   90.00
_cell.angle_gamma   90.00
#
_symmetry.space_group_name_H-M   'P 1'
#
loop_
_entity.id
_entity.type
_entity.pdbx_description
1 polymer ?
#
loop_
_entity_poly.entity_id
_entity_poly.type
_entity_poly.pdbx_seq_one_letter_code
_entity_poly.pdbx_strand_id
1 'polypeptide(L)'
;MDKFDEKVIGYESAKNILRQILDALKRPELYKSKGASIPRGLLMESDPGLGKSLLATVFIKESGRKSLVFRKTSQENSFLDELRAAFLAAKEAAPSILLLEDLNLYVESNSPYAPEWACLQACIDDAKSTDLFVIATTNDTKYMPPSLLRPGRFDYTLYLDPPMGKIAERIVSYYLRDKDLAEDVLISDIVKAMPKVSCATLETVMNLAALNSTYQGHEHIYKDDVTDALLQVVYKLSKTDKSLDLTECQKIALHEAAHAVVGEILNPDSIGIVTIRGNQSCVGGLENGHSTYLKSEEELLDDITKALAGKAGVALVYGTMDINASGDIQNANHLLDLWMTSLAGAGFSEVESANNRMSETRLFSSEAIKAAKMEELYRRAYEILYDNRDFLLAVQKELLEHETLLNSDLAKIRESCT
;
A
#
# COMPACT_ATOMS: atom_id res chain seq x y z
N MET A 1 6.62 -30.60 2.82
CA MET A 1 6.46 -29.15 2.56
C MET A 1 6.31 -28.49 3.92
N ASP A 2 6.96 -27.37 4.17
CA ASP A 2 6.89 -26.63 5.42
C ASP A 2 5.52 -25.94 5.49
N LYS A 3 4.86 -25.92 6.65
CA LYS A 3 3.52 -25.31 6.80
C LYS A 3 3.51 -23.82 6.53
N PHE A 4 4.66 -23.12 6.62
CA PHE A 4 4.75 -21.74 6.16
C PHE A 4 4.49 -21.66 4.65
N ASP A 5 5.06 -22.54 3.85
CA ASP A 5 4.89 -22.51 2.39
C ASP A 5 3.52 -22.99 1.93
N GLU A 6 2.84 -23.82 2.75
CA GLU A 6 1.47 -24.25 2.47
C GLU A 6 0.42 -23.16 2.74
N LYS A 7 0.64 -22.33 3.78
CA LYS A 7 -0.39 -21.42 4.30
C LYS A 7 -0.11 -19.96 4.06
N VAL A 8 1.14 -19.59 3.78
CA VAL A 8 1.55 -18.18 3.63
C VAL A 8 2.16 -18.00 2.26
N ILE A 9 1.52 -17.18 1.44
CA ILE A 9 2.01 -16.82 0.11
C ILE A 9 2.91 -15.59 0.23
N GLY A 10 4.14 -15.67 -0.30
CA GLY A 10 5.11 -14.58 -0.20
C GLY A 10 5.80 -14.51 1.16
N TYR A 11 6.33 -13.34 1.49
CA TYR A 11 7.03 -13.04 2.75
C TYR A 11 8.24 -13.94 3.03
N GLU A 12 9.03 -14.29 2.01
CA GLU A 12 10.12 -15.27 2.13
C GLU A 12 11.18 -14.86 3.16
N SER A 13 11.51 -13.56 3.22
CA SER A 13 12.45 -13.04 4.23
C SER A 13 11.91 -13.23 5.65
N ALA A 14 10.63 -12.91 5.89
CA ALA A 14 9.99 -13.10 7.17
C ALA A 14 9.91 -14.59 7.56
N LYS A 15 9.52 -15.46 6.62
CA LYS A 15 9.51 -16.92 6.82
C LYS A 15 10.88 -17.44 7.21
N ASN A 16 11.96 -17.00 6.57
CA ASN A 16 13.31 -17.44 6.87
C ASN A 16 13.73 -17.05 8.30
N ILE A 17 13.42 -15.84 8.74
CA ILE A 17 13.65 -15.40 10.12
C ILE A 17 12.84 -16.25 11.10
N LEU A 18 11.56 -16.48 10.81
CA LEU A 18 10.70 -17.33 11.64
C LEU A 18 11.21 -18.77 11.75
N ARG A 19 11.69 -19.35 10.65
CA ARG A 19 12.33 -20.68 10.64
C ARG A 19 13.58 -20.73 11.51
N GLN A 20 14.42 -19.69 11.44
CA GLN A 20 15.63 -19.58 12.25
C GLN A 20 15.28 -19.49 13.75
N ILE A 21 14.28 -18.68 14.11
CA ILE A 21 13.82 -18.57 15.49
C ILE A 21 13.27 -19.93 15.99
N LEU A 22 12.42 -20.58 15.18
CA LEU A 22 11.88 -21.91 15.51
C LEU A 22 12.97 -22.95 15.72
N ASP A 23 14.00 -22.94 14.88
CA ASP A 23 15.13 -23.85 15.03
C ASP A 23 15.90 -23.59 16.33
N ALA A 24 16.13 -22.31 16.67
CA ALA A 24 16.77 -21.94 17.94
C ALA A 24 15.94 -22.36 19.15
N LEU A 25 14.60 -22.24 19.09
CA LEU A 25 13.71 -22.67 20.16
C LEU A 25 13.60 -24.19 20.31
N LYS A 26 13.76 -24.95 19.21
CA LYS A 26 13.74 -26.42 19.20
C LYS A 26 15.08 -27.05 19.60
N ARG A 27 16.19 -26.36 19.33
CA ARG A 27 17.57 -26.86 19.57
C ARG A 27 18.44 -25.88 20.35
N PRO A 28 17.98 -25.40 21.52
CA PRO A 28 18.63 -24.29 22.24
C PRO A 28 20.09 -24.60 22.62
N GLU A 29 20.40 -25.84 22.97
CA GLU A 29 21.76 -26.23 23.39
C GLU A 29 22.77 -26.15 22.24
N LEU A 30 22.33 -26.41 21.01
CA LEU A 30 23.19 -26.27 19.84
C LEU A 30 23.60 -24.81 19.61
N TYR A 31 22.67 -23.87 19.81
CA TYR A 31 22.95 -22.44 19.64
C TYR A 31 23.82 -21.91 20.78
N LYS A 32 23.50 -22.31 22.03
CA LYS A 32 24.31 -21.94 23.22
C LYS A 32 25.75 -22.45 23.11
N SER A 33 25.97 -23.64 22.58
CA SER A 33 27.34 -24.21 22.40
C SER A 33 28.21 -23.37 21.45
N LYS A 34 27.58 -22.53 20.60
CA LYS A 34 28.25 -21.58 19.71
C LYS A 34 28.25 -20.15 20.27
N GLY A 35 27.83 -19.95 21.52
CA GLY A 35 27.77 -18.65 22.18
C GLY A 35 26.57 -17.78 21.77
N ALA A 36 25.59 -18.34 21.04
CA ALA A 36 24.39 -17.59 20.67
C ALA A 36 23.37 -17.53 21.79
N SER A 37 22.76 -16.38 21.98
CA SER A 37 21.60 -16.22 22.88
C SER A 37 20.33 -16.69 22.19
N ILE A 38 19.48 -17.41 22.93
CA ILE A 38 18.18 -17.84 22.41
C ILE A 38 17.22 -16.64 22.43
N PRO A 39 16.54 -16.34 21.30
CA PRO A 39 15.56 -15.26 21.23
C PRO A 39 14.43 -15.45 22.23
N ARG A 40 13.94 -14.35 22.78
CA ARG A 40 12.84 -14.35 23.78
C ARG A 40 11.58 -13.70 23.27
N GLY A 41 11.69 -12.83 22.27
CA GLY A 41 10.53 -12.13 21.76
C GLY A 41 10.65 -11.77 20.30
N LEU A 42 9.50 -11.72 19.65
CA LEU A 42 9.28 -11.34 18.26
C LEU A 42 8.15 -10.32 18.19
N LEU A 43 8.43 -9.18 17.58
CA LEU A 43 7.44 -8.18 17.25
C LEU A 43 7.15 -8.25 15.74
N MET A 44 5.87 -8.32 15.38
CA MET A 44 5.41 -8.24 13.99
C MET A 44 4.69 -6.90 13.79
N GLU A 45 5.23 -6.07 12.92
CA GLU A 45 4.69 -4.75 12.59
C GLU A 45 4.25 -4.70 11.15
N SER A 46 3.04 -4.22 10.90
CA SER A 46 2.55 -3.92 9.54
C SER A 46 1.20 -3.21 9.60
N ASP A 47 0.80 -2.62 8.50
CA ASP A 47 -0.58 -2.20 8.30
C ASP A 47 -1.57 -3.34 8.54
N PRO A 48 -2.84 -3.01 8.86
CA PRO A 48 -3.89 -4.02 9.02
C PRO A 48 -4.08 -4.89 7.77
N GLY A 49 -4.37 -6.18 7.98
CA GLY A 49 -4.72 -7.10 6.88
C GLY A 49 -3.54 -7.66 6.09
N LEU A 50 -2.30 -7.54 6.57
CA LEU A 50 -1.08 -8.08 5.91
C LEU A 50 -0.66 -9.46 6.41
N GLY A 51 -1.45 -10.12 7.25
CA GLY A 51 -1.22 -11.50 7.62
C GLY A 51 -0.40 -11.74 8.90
N LYS A 52 -0.19 -10.72 9.78
CA LYS A 52 0.48 -10.88 11.08
C LYS A 52 -0.05 -12.06 11.88
N SER A 53 -1.37 -12.11 12.10
CA SER A 53 -2.02 -13.17 12.89
C SER A 53 -1.91 -14.54 12.24
N LEU A 54 -1.91 -14.60 10.90
CA LEU A 54 -1.68 -15.84 10.16
C LEU A 54 -0.27 -16.38 10.39
N LEU A 55 0.75 -15.51 10.22
CA LEU A 55 2.15 -15.87 10.46
C LEU A 55 2.39 -16.30 11.91
N ALA A 56 1.84 -15.58 12.89
CA ALA A 56 1.92 -15.93 14.30
C ALA A 56 1.27 -17.30 14.56
N THR A 57 0.10 -17.57 13.98
CA THR A 57 -0.61 -18.84 14.13
C THR A 57 0.19 -20.02 13.55
N VAL A 58 0.77 -19.84 12.35
CA VAL A 58 1.61 -20.87 11.71
C VAL A 58 2.87 -21.12 12.55
N PHE A 59 3.54 -20.05 13.02
CA PHE A 59 4.70 -20.16 13.90
C PHE A 59 4.39 -20.94 15.17
N ILE A 60 3.31 -20.60 15.85
CA ILE A 60 2.85 -21.29 17.09
C ILE A 60 2.65 -22.78 16.80
N LYS A 61 1.95 -23.14 15.73
CA LYS A 61 1.70 -24.54 15.34
C LYS A 61 2.98 -25.30 15.03
N GLU A 62 3.93 -24.65 14.31
CA GLU A 62 5.22 -25.26 13.99
C GLU A 62 6.14 -25.41 15.20
N SER A 63 5.99 -24.57 16.21
CA SER A 63 6.80 -24.64 17.44
C SER A 63 6.53 -25.90 18.26
N GLY A 64 5.30 -26.44 18.22
CA GLY A 64 4.83 -27.52 19.07
C GLY A 64 4.70 -27.15 20.54
N ARG A 65 4.85 -25.87 20.91
CA ARG A 65 4.75 -25.37 22.27
C ARG A 65 3.29 -25.07 22.64
N LYS A 66 2.99 -25.10 23.93
CA LYS A 66 1.71 -24.57 24.44
C LYS A 66 1.61 -23.09 24.15
N SER A 67 0.43 -22.62 23.77
CA SER A 67 0.23 -21.22 23.46
C SER A 67 -0.92 -20.61 24.23
N LEU A 68 -0.72 -19.36 24.65
CA LEU A 68 -1.75 -18.49 25.22
C LEU A 68 -1.85 -17.26 24.33
N VAL A 69 -3.07 -16.76 24.16
CA VAL A 69 -3.34 -15.52 23.40
C VAL A 69 -3.93 -14.51 24.35
N PHE A 70 -3.36 -13.32 24.35
CA PHE A 70 -3.85 -12.19 25.12
C PHE A 70 -4.23 -11.04 24.19
N ARG A 71 -5.47 -10.56 24.37
CA ARG A 71 -6.01 -9.38 23.68
C ARG A 71 -6.59 -8.44 24.73
N LYS A 72 -6.44 -7.14 24.55
CA LYS A 72 -7.14 -6.15 25.37
C LYS A 72 -8.62 -6.19 25.01
N THR A 73 -9.47 -6.62 25.96
CA THR A 73 -10.92 -6.75 25.76
C THR A 73 -11.72 -5.70 26.54
N SER A 74 -11.14 -5.09 27.58
CA SER A 74 -11.79 -4.11 28.45
C SER A 74 -11.05 -2.78 28.46
N GLN A 75 -11.80 -1.70 28.63
CA GLN A 75 -11.26 -0.35 28.87
C GLN A 75 -11.09 -0.05 30.37
N GLU A 76 -11.31 -1.03 31.25
CA GLU A 76 -11.29 -0.84 32.70
C GLU A 76 -9.88 -1.01 33.29
N ASN A 77 -9.74 -0.54 34.54
CA ASN A 77 -8.50 -0.58 35.34
C ASN A 77 -7.91 -1.99 35.57
N SER A 78 -8.63 -3.06 35.16
CA SER A 78 -8.21 -4.46 35.26
C SER A 78 -7.13 -4.87 34.23
N PHE A 79 -6.91 -4.10 33.17
CA PHE A 79 -6.01 -4.48 32.06
C PHE A 79 -4.59 -4.87 32.52
N LEU A 80 -3.99 -4.08 33.42
CA LEU A 80 -2.65 -4.38 33.93
C LEU A 80 -2.58 -5.69 34.71
N ASP A 81 -3.61 -6.00 35.44
CA ASP A 81 -3.70 -7.25 36.23
C ASP A 81 -4.00 -8.44 35.33
N GLU A 82 -4.84 -8.26 34.29
CA GLU A 82 -5.08 -9.26 33.27
C GLU A 82 -3.79 -9.57 32.46
N LEU A 83 -3.00 -8.56 32.12
CA LEU A 83 -1.71 -8.74 31.44
C LEU A 83 -0.73 -9.52 32.33
N ARG A 84 -0.62 -9.18 33.62
CA ARG A 84 0.22 -9.91 34.58
C ARG A 84 -0.24 -11.37 34.74
N ALA A 85 -1.56 -11.60 34.83
CA ALA A 85 -2.12 -12.93 34.92
C ALA A 85 -1.83 -13.77 33.67
N ALA A 86 -1.92 -13.19 32.49
CA ALA A 86 -1.57 -13.87 31.23
C ALA A 86 -0.08 -14.29 31.18
N PHE A 87 0.83 -13.42 31.61
CA PHE A 87 2.25 -13.76 31.74
C PHE A 87 2.50 -14.86 32.77
N LEU A 88 1.83 -14.80 33.91
CA LEU A 88 1.94 -15.84 34.96
C LEU A 88 1.49 -17.20 34.43
N ALA A 89 0.31 -17.26 33.80
CA ALA A 89 -0.22 -18.50 33.22
C ALA A 89 0.70 -19.05 32.12
N ALA A 90 1.30 -18.15 31.28
CA ALA A 90 2.24 -18.56 30.27
C ALA A 90 3.56 -19.10 30.84
N LYS A 91 4.05 -18.55 31.94
CA LYS A 91 5.23 -19.04 32.67
C LYS A 91 4.98 -20.42 33.26
N GLU A 92 3.81 -20.65 33.88
CA GLU A 92 3.40 -21.95 34.44
C GLU A 92 3.25 -23.03 33.35
N ALA A 93 2.88 -22.62 32.13
CA ALA A 93 2.72 -23.51 30.98
C ALA A 93 4.03 -23.81 30.25
N ALA A 94 5.18 -23.28 30.68
CA ALA A 94 6.45 -23.40 29.96
C ALA A 94 6.86 -24.88 29.72
N PRO A 95 7.44 -25.21 28.56
CA PRO A 95 7.81 -24.36 27.43
C PRO A 95 6.59 -23.86 26.64
N SER A 96 6.43 -22.56 26.53
CA SER A 96 5.21 -21.93 26.00
C SER A 96 5.47 -20.73 25.09
N ILE A 97 4.42 -20.29 24.40
CA ILE A 97 4.38 -19.04 23.64
C ILE A 97 3.22 -18.21 24.17
N LEU A 98 3.50 -16.93 24.45
CA LEU A 98 2.46 -15.93 24.70
C LEU A 98 2.33 -15.01 23.49
N LEU A 99 1.16 -15.03 22.85
CA LEU A 99 0.82 -14.11 21.76
C LEU A 99 0.08 -12.90 22.32
N LEU A 100 0.66 -11.73 22.16
CA LEU A 100 0.08 -10.43 22.50
C LEU A 100 -0.42 -9.78 21.21
N GLU A 101 -1.73 -9.73 21.01
CA GLU A 101 -2.31 -9.19 19.80
C GLU A 101 -2.60 -7.69 19.93
N ASP A 102 -2.29 -6.95 18.85
CA ASP A 102 -2.60 -5.53 18.66
C ASP A 102 -2.10 -4.63 19.81
N LEU A 103 -0.78 -4.65 20.04
CA LEU A 103 -0.14 -3.82 21.09
C LEU A 103 -0.49 -2.33 21.01
N ASN A 104 -0.79 -1.82 19.81
CA ASN A 104 -1.25 -0.46 19.63
C ASN A 104 -2.56 -0.14 20.37
N LEU A 105 -3.37 -1.16 20.71
CA LEU A 105 -4.59 -1.00 21.49
C LEU A 105 -4.37 -1.04 23.01
N TYR A 106 -3.17 -1.40 23.47
CA TYR A 106 -2.87 -1.52 24.89
C TYR A 106 -2.79 -0.16 25.57
N VAL A 107 -2.39 0.86 24.84
CA VAL A 107 -2.16 2.21 25.33
C VAL A 107 -3.14 3.18 24.69
N GLU A 108 -3.84 3.96 25.49
CA GLU A 108 -4.78 4.98 25.00
C GLU A 108 -4.06 6.32 24.72
N SER A 109 -2.98 6.59 25.46
CA SER A 109 -2.17 7.78 25.28
C SER A 109 -1.09 7.56 24.22
N ASN A 110 -0.95 8.49 23.29
CA ASN A 110 0.17 8.50 22.33
C ASN A 110 1.49 8.86 23.03
N SER A 111 1.86 8.09 24.08
CA SER A 111 3.01 8.35 24.92
C SER A 111 3.87 7.10 25.13
N PRO A 112 5.19 7.16 24.93
CA PRO A 112 6.08 6.06 25.25
C PRO A 112 6.28 5.85 26.77
N TYR A 113 5.73 6.75 27.60
CA TYR A 113 5.81 6.69 29.06
C TYR A 113 4.53 6.14 29.72
N ALA A 114 3.62 5.61 28.94
CA ALA A 114 2.38 5.04 29.48
C ALA A 114 2.65 3.88 30.44
N PRO A 115 1.88 3.74 31.54
CA PRO A 115 2.08 2.71 32.55
C PRO A 115 1.94 1.30 32.00
N GLU A 116 1.16 1.11 30.94
CA GLU A 116 0.98 -0.17 30.24
C GLU A 116 2.31 -0.68 29.67
N TRP A 117 3.12 0.21 29.07
CA TRP A 117 4.44 -0.15 28.59
C TRP A 117 5.38 -0.57 29.70
N ALA A 118 5.35 0.15 30.82
CA ALA A 118 6.17 -0.20 31.99
C ALA A 118 5.76 -1.56 32.57
N CYS A 119 4.47 -1.85 32.63
CA CYS A 119 3.95 -3.14 33.07
C CYS A 119 4.39 -4.26 32.11
N LEU A 120 4.24 -4.07 30.79
CA LEU A 120 4.67 -5.04 29.78
C LEU A 120 6.18 -5.34 29.89
N GLN A 121 7.00 -4.29 30.05
CA GLN A 121 8.45 -4.45 30.24
C GLN A 121 8.76 -5.29 31.49
N ALA A 122 8.14 -4.97 32.61
CA ALA A 122 8.32 -5.72 33.86
C ALA A 122 7.93 -7.19 33.69
N CYS A 123 6.78 -7.48 33.07
CA CYS A 123 6.34 -8.85 32.82
C CYS A 123 7.31 -9.64 31.92
N ILE A 124 7.86 -9.01 30.86
CA ILE A 124 8.85 -9.65 29.98
C ILE A 124 10.15 -9.92 30.77
N ASP A 125 10.60 -8.94 31.55
CA ASP A 125 11.83 -9.08 32.35
C ASP A 125 11.70 -10.19 33.42
N ASP A 126 10.55 -10.28 34.09
CA ASP A 126 10.25 -11.33 35.07
C ASP A 126 10.16 -12.74 34.45
N ALA A 127 9.86 -12.82 33.16
CA ALA A 127 9.79 -14.07 32.42
C ALA A 127 11.16 -14.58 31.92
N LYS A 128 12.25 -13.83 32.09
CA LYS A 128 13.57 -14.17 31.53
C LYS A 128 14.17 -15.46 32.06
N SER A 129 13.78 -15.92 33.25
CA SER A 129 14.24 -17.19 33.85
C SER A 129 13.45 -18.40 33.36
N THR A 130 12.40 -18.24 32.58
CA THR A 130 11.51 -19.30 32.10
C THR A 130 11.67 -19.54 30.60
N ASP A 131 11.27 -20.71 30.11
CA ASP A 131 11.24 -21.03 28.69
C ASP A 131 9.92 -20.53 28.06
N LEU A 132 9.72 -19.22 28.16
CA LEU A 132 8.61 -18.48 27.54
C LEU A 132 9.14 -17.68 26.36
N PHE A 133 8.48 -17.81 25.21
CA PHE A 133 8.70 -16.96 24.03
C PHE A 133 7.50 -16.04 23.83
N VAL A 134 7.73 -14.75 23.66
CA VAL A 134 6.67 -13.76 23.50
C VAL A 134 6.58 -13.33 22.04
N ILE A 135 5.41 -13.45 21.44
CA ILE A 135 5.11 -12.87 20.12
C ILE A 135 4.16 -11.70 20.35
N ALA A 136 4.43 -10.59 19.68
CA ALA A 136 3.53 -9.46 19.69
C ALA A 136 3.21 -9.01 18.26
N THR A 137 1.98 -8.55 18.04
CA THR A 137 1.56 -7.89 16.80
C THR A 137 1.21 -6.44 17.07
N THR A 138 1.55 -5.56 16.13
CA THR A 138 1.19 -4.14 16.18
C THR A 138 0.98 -3.59 14.78
N ASN A 139 0.22 -2.52 14.67
CA ASN A 139 0.11 -1.78 13.41
C ASN A 139 1.12 -0.63 13.33
N ASP A 140 1.64 -0.16 14.48
CA ASP A 140 2.56 0.98 14.55
C ASP A 140 3.41 0.86 15.82
N THR A 141 4.70 1.17 15.71
CA THR A 141 5.65 1.23 16.82
C THR A 141 5.98 2.65 17.25
N LYS A 142 5.40 3.67 16.60
CA LYS A 142 5.73 5.09 16.79
C LYS A 142 5.73 5.54 18.25
N TYR A 143 4.81 5.01 19.07
CA TYR A 143 4.68 5.35 20.47
C TYR A 143 5.18 4.25 21.42
N MET A 144 5.80 3.21 20.89
CA MET A 144 6.41 2.15 21.66
C MET A 144 7.75 2.62 22.23
N PRO A 145 8.02 2.42 23.53
CA PRO A 145 9.32 2.80 24.07
C PRO A 145 10.45 1.96 23.47
N PRO A 146 11.55 2.58 23.04
CA PRO A 146 12.69 1.86 22.45
C PRO A 146 13.29 0.77 23.37
N SER A 147 13.02 0.85 24.66
CA SER A 147 13.44 -0.15 25.65
C SER A 147 12.80 -1.52 25.46
N LEU A 148 11.62 -1.61 24.81
CA LEU A 148 10.98 -2.89 24.46
C LEU A 148 11.68 -3.59 23.28
N LEU A 149 12.35 -2.83 22.41
CA LEU A 149 13.06 -3.35 21.24
C LEU A 149 14.53 -3.71 21.55
N ARG A 150 14.91 -3.79 22.83
CA ARG A 150 16.27 -4.16 23.25
C ARG A 150 16.41 -5.70 23.36
N PRO A 151 17.63 -6.23 23.18
CA PRO A 151 17.93 -7.65 23.37
C PRO A 151 17.40 -8.18 24.71
N GLY A 152 16.81 -9.36 24.68
CA GLY A 152 16.17 -10.00 25.81
C GLY A 152 14.72 -9.60 26.07
N ARG A 153 14.11 -8.81 25.17
CA ARG A 153 12.69 -8.48 25.09
C ARG A 153 12.15 -8.85 23.72
N PHE A 154 11.88 -7.88 22.82
CA PHE A 154 11.61 -8.17 21.42
C PHE A 154 12.94 -8.14 20.65
N ASP A 155 13.60 -9.31 20.59
CA ASP A 155 14.91 -9.48 19.95
C ASP A 155 14.83 -9.33 18.44
N TYR A 156 13.66 -9.63 17.86
CA TYR A 156 13.39 -9.54 16.43
C TYR A 156 12.16 -8.68 16.19
N THR A 157 12.26 -7.83 15.16
CA THR A 157 11.12 -7.11 14.59
C THR A 157 10.98 -7.51 13.14
N LEU A 158 9.79 -7.98 12.76
CA LEU A 158 9.42 -8.28 11.39
C LEU A 158 8.48 -7.21 10.86
N TYR A 159 8.90 -6.60 9.77
CA TYR A 159 8.06 -5.68 9.00
C TYR A 159 7.44 -6.44 7.84
N LEU A 160 6.11 -6.30 7.67
CA LEU A 160 5.40 -6.90 6.55
C LEU A 160 4.87 -5.79 5.66
N ASP A 161 5.32 -5.80 4.42
CA ASP A 161 4.88 -4.84 3.40
C ASP A 161 3.68 -5.39 2.62
N PRO A 162 2.84 -4.53 2.01
CA PRO A 162 1.81 -4.94 1.09
C PRO A 162 2.37 -5.79 -0.05
N PRO A 163 1.66 -6.85 -0.48
CA PRO A 163 2.11 -7.67 -1.59
C PRO A 163 2.12 -6.89 -2.90
N MET A 164 3.13 -7.10 -3.73
CA MET A 164 3.28 -6.45 -5.03
C MET A 164 3.68 -7.45 -6.12
N GLY A 165 3.38 -7.12 -7.38
CA GLY A 165 3.78 -7.88 -8.57
C GLY A 165 3.39 -9.36 -8.45
N LYS A 166 4.30 -10.28 -8.76
CA LYS A 166 4.06 -11.73 -8.75
C LYS A 166 3.55 -12.29 -7.42
N ILE A 167 3.85 -11.65 -6.30
CA ILE A 167 3.34 -12.09 -4.99
C ILE A 167 1.85 -11.76 -4.89
N ALA A 168 1.46 -10.56 -5.28
CA ALA A 168 0.05 -10.14 -5.34
C ALA A 168 -0.75 -11.02 -6.32
N GLU A 169 -0.19 -11.33 -7.51
CA GLU A 169 -0.82 -12.24 -8.47
C GLU A 169 -1.08 -13.64 -7.87
N ARG A 170 -0.13 -14.19 -7.14
CA ARG A 170 -0.30 -15.48 -6.45
C ARG A 170 -1.37 -15.43 -5.37
N ILE A 171 -1.48 -14.32 -4.64
CA ILE A 171 -2.50 -14.13 -3.61
C ILE A 171 -3.89 -13.99 -4.26
N VAL A 172 -4.03 -13.18 -5.31
CA VAL A 172 -5.27 -13.05 -6.08
C VAL A 172 -5.68 -14.41 -6.66
N SER A 173 -4.75 -15.13 -7.30
CA SER A 173 -5.00 -16.49 -7.82
C SER A 173 -5.47 -17.45 -6.73
N TYR A 174 -4.95 -17.34 -5.52
CA TYR A 174 -5.39 -18.16 -4.39
C TYR A 174 -6.83 -17.87 -4.00
N TYR A 175 -7.24 -16.60 -3.95
CA TYR A 175 -8.62 -16.24 -3.62
C TYR A 175 -9.63 -16.51 -4.76
N LEU A 176 -9.13 -16.63 -5.98
CA LEU A 176 -9.93 -16.93 -7.17
C LEU A 176 -10.02 -18.43 -7.52
N ARG A 177 -9.20 -19.29 -6.90
CA ARG A 177 -9.06 -20.72 -7.29
C ARG A 177 -10.34 -21.53 -7.30
N ASP A 178 -11.31 -21.18 -6.43
CA ASP A 178 -12.60 -21.88 -6.27
C ASP A 178 -13.76 -21.06 -6.88
N LYS A 179 -13.44 -20.06 -7.73
CA LYS A 179 -14.42 -19.17 -8.37
C LYS A 179 -14.46 -19.43 -9.87
N ASP A 180 -15.65 -19.33 -10.44
CA ASP A 180 -15.87 -19.51 -11.87
C ASP A 180 -15.70 -18.17 -12.60
N LEU A 181 -14.58 -18.05 -13.32
CA LEU A 181 -14.15 -16.81 -13.98
C LEU A 181 -14.42 -16.88 -15.48
N ALA A 182 -14.89 -15.78 -16.05
CA ALA A 182 -14.91 -15.58 -17.49
C ALA A 182 -13.49 -15.37 -18.04
N GLU A 183 -13.30 -15.57 -19.35
CA GLU A 183 -12.00 -15.45 -20.03
C GLU A 183 -11.46 -14.02 -20.06
N ASP A 184 -12.31 -13.02 -19.84
CA ASP A 184 -11.98 -11.60 -19.84
C ASP A 184 -11.35 -11.12 -18.52
N VAL A 185 -11.34 -11.97 -17.48
CA VAL A 185 -10.77 -11.64 -16.17
C VAL A 185 -9.27 -11.94 -16.14
N LEU A 186 -8.45 -10.91 -16.23
CA LEU A 186 -7.00 -11.02 -16.18
C LEU A 186 -6.47 -10.68 -14.78
N ILE A 187 -5.77 -11.62 -14.15
CA ILE A 187 -5.18 -11.42 -12.81
C ILE A 187 -4.16 -10.28 -12.81
N SER A 188 -3.41 -10.11 -13.89
CA SER A 188 -2.46 -9.01 -14.06
C SER A 188 -3.13 -7.64 -13.96
N ASP A 189 -4.30 -7.47 -14.59
CA ASP A 189 -5.06 -6.23 -14.56
C ASP A 189 -5.56 -5.92 -13.15
N ILE A 190 -6.07 -6.95 -12.45
CA ILE A 190 -6.53 -6.83 -11.07
C ILE A 190 -5.39 -6.33 -10.17
N VAL A 191 -4.21 -6.90 -10.29
CA VAL A 191 -3.05 -6.54 -9.47
C VAL A 191 -2.53 -5.13 -9.81
N LYS A 192 -2.48 -4.78 -11.09
CA LYS A 192 -2.07 -3.44 -11.54
C LYS A 192 -3.04 -2.36 -11.09
N ALA A 193 -4.33 -2.67 -11.07
CA ALA A 193 -5.36 -1.74 -10.60
C ALA A 193 -5.41 -1.61 -9.06
N MET A 194 -4.69 -2.45 -8.32
CA MET A 194 -4.67 -2.45 -6.83
C MET A 194 -3.23 -2.40 -6.28
N PRO A 195 -2.44 -1.36 -6.55
CA PRO A 195 -1.10 -1.27 -6.01
C PRO A 195 -1.11 -1.07 -4.49
N LYS A 196 -0.20 -1.76 -3.80
CA LYS A 196 0.04 -1.59 -2.35
C LYS A 196 -1.19 -1.82 -1.44
N VAL A 197 -2.17 -2.59 -1.88
CA VAL A 197 -3.31 -2.96 -1.03
C VAL A 197 -2.97 -4.14 -0.12
N SER A 198 -3.68 -4.26 1.01
CA SER A 198 -3.49 -5.37 1.93
C SER A 198 -4.05 -6.70 1.37
N CYS A 199 -3.54 -7.83 1.88
CA CYS A 199 -4.08 -9.15 1.54
C CYS A 199 -5.58 -9.27 1.84
N ALA A 200 -6.04 -8.66 2.94
CA ALA A 200 -7.46 -8.63 3.30
C ALA A 200 -8.29 -7.80 2.30
N THR A 201 -7.72 -6.72 1.76
CA THR A 201 -8.37 -5.93 0.71
C THR A 201 -8.50 -6.74 -0.58
N LEU A 202 -7.43 -7.45 -0.99
CA LEU A 202 -7.48 -8.36 -2.15
C LEU A 202 -8.59 -9.41 -1.97
N GLU A 203 -8.66 -10.05 -0.81
CA GLU A 203 -9.71 -11.03 -0.50
C GLU A 203 -11.11 -10.42 -0.59
N THR A 204 -11.29 -9.23 -0.01
CA THR A 204 -12.57 -8.52 0.00
C THR A 204 -13.04 -8.20 -1.41
N VAL A 205 -12.15 -7.69 -2.28
CA VAL A 205 -12.49 -7.40 -3.69
C VAL A 205 -12.92 -8.66 -4.42
N MET A 206 -12.16 -9.76 -4.29
CA MET A 206 -12.48 -11.03 -4.97
C MET A 206 -13.78 -11.65 -4.46
N ASN A 207 -14.08 -11.49 -3.18
CA ASN A 207 -15.34 -11.95 -2.61
C ASN A 207 -16.53 -11.08 -3.08
N LEU A 208 -16.36 -9.76 -3.10
CA LEU A 208 -17.40 -8.84 -3.55
C LEU A 208 -17.69 -9.02 -5.04
N ALA A 209 -16.68 -9.26 -5.88
CA ALA A 209 -16.88 -9.58 -7.30
C ALA A 209 -17.77 -10.81 -7.49
N ALA A 210 -17.55 -11.87 -6.71
CA ALA A 210 -18.40 -13.05 -6.75
C ALA A 210 -19.84 -12.77 -6.28
N LEU A 211 -20.01 -11.92 -5.25
CA LEU A 211 -21.34 -11.50 -4.78
C LEU A 211 -22.06 -10.67 -5.85
N ASN A 212 -21.36 -9.72 -6.50
CA ASN A 212 -21.92 -8.90 -7.56
C ASN A 212 -22.39 -9.75 -8.75
N SER A 213 -21.54 -10.66 -9.24
CA SER A 213 -21.85 -11.60 -10.31
C SER A 213 -23.11 -12.43 -10.00
N THR A 214 -23.16 -13.01 -8.81
CA THR A 214 -24.32 -13.81 -8.37
C THR A 214 -25.59 -12.97 -8.27
N TYR A 215 -25.50 -11.75 -7.73
CA TYR A 215 -26.66 -10.85 -7.59
C TYR A 215 -27.22 -10.39 -8.94
N GLN A 216 -26.34 -10.20 -9.93
CA GLN A 216 -26.72 -9.81 -11.30
C GLN A 216 -27.21 -11.02 -12.13
N GLY A 217 -27.08 -12.25 -11.62
CA GLY A 217 -27.49 -13.47 -12.33
C GLY A 217 -26.51 -13.85 -13.44
N HIS A 218 -25.26 -13.45 -13.37
CA HIS A 218 -24.24 -13.84 -14.32
C HIS A 218 -23.85 -15.31 -14.16
N GLU A 219 -23.55 -15.99 -15.26
CA GLU A 219 -23.10 -17.38 -15.27
C GLU A 219 -21.67 -17.52 -14.71
N HIS A 220 -20.80 -16.56 -15.05
CA HIS A 220 -19.41 -16.48 -14.60
C HIS A 220 -19.16 -15.12 -13.93
N ILE A 221 -18.02 -14.99 -13.24
CA ILE A 221 -17.54 -13.68 -12.77
C ILE A 221 -16.85 -13.01 -13.97
N TYR A 222 -17.44 -11.93 -14.45
CA TYR A 222 -16.89 -11.14 -15.55
C TYR A 222 -15.97 -10.03 -15.06
N LYS A 223 -15.20 -9.47 -15.98
CA LYS A 223 -14.31 -8.33 -15.74
C LYS A 223 -15.06 -7.16 -15.07
N ASP A 224 -16.29 -6.87 -15.50
CA ASP A 224 -17.07 -5.76 -14.94
C ASP A 224 -17.45 -6.00 -13.47
N ASP A 225 -17.73 -7.24 -13.06
CA ASP A 225 -18.01 -7.59 -11.66
C ASP A 225 -16.80 -7.31 -10.77
N VAL A 226 -15.60 -7.64 -11.28
CA VAL A 226 -14.33 -7.39 -10.59
C VAL A 226 -14.02 -5.90 -10.54
N THR A 227 -14.21 -5.18 -11.65
CA THR A 227 -13.98 -3.75 -11.76
C THR A 227 -14.89 -2.96 -10.81
N ASP A 228 -16.19 -3.31 -10.77
CA ASP A 228 -17.15 -2.70 -9.85
C ASP A 228 -16.75 -2.93 -8.37
N ALA A 229 -16.36 -4.16 -8.02
CA ALA A 229 -15.90 -4.49 -6.67
C ALA A 229 -14.63 -3.72 -6.29
N LEU A 230 -13.69 -3.62 -7.22
CA LEU A 230 -12.43 -2.89 -7.05
C LEU A 230 -12.69 -1.40 -6.82
N LEU A 231 -13.51 -0.76 -7.66
CA LEU A 231 -13.86 0.65 -7.52
C LEU A 231 -14.55 0.91 -6.17
N GLN A 232 -15.44 0.02 -5.75
CA GLN A 232 -16.15 0.16 -4.48
C GLN A 232 -15.24 -0.01 -3.26
N VAL A 233 -14.38 -1.03 -3.25
CA VAL A 233 -13.58 -1.39 -2.07
C VAL A 233 -12.33 -0.54 -1.95
N VAL A 234 -11.58 -0.39 -3.04
CA VAL A 234 -10.27 0.28 -3.04
C VAL A 234 -10.46 1.79 -3.17
N TYR A 235 -11.23 2.22 -4.16
CA TYR A 235 -11.37 3.65 -4.50
C TYR A 235 -12.56 4.32 -3.84
N LYS A 236 -13.42 3.57 -3.15
CA LYS A 236 -14.65 4.08 -2.51
C LYS A 236 -15.61 4.77 -3.50
N LEU A 237 -15.57 4.35 -4.76
CA LEU A 237 -16.43 4.84 -5.82
C LEU A 237 -17.62 3.90 -6.00
N SER A 238 -18.82 4.45 -6.00
CA SER A 238 -20.06 3.73 -6.33
C SER A 238 -20.56 4.16 -7.70
N LYS A 239 -21.40 3.34 -8.34
CA LYS A 239 -22.16 3.78 -9.52
C LYS A 239 -22.98 5.00 -9.10
N THR A 240 -22.76 6.12 -9.76
CA THR A 240 -23.46 7.39 -9.44
C THR A 240 -24.75 7.47 -10.25
N ASP A 241 -25.87 7.76 -9.56
CA ASP A 241 -27.16 8.09 -10.18
C ASP A 241 -27.20 9.51 -10.79
N LYS A 242 -26.10 10.24 -10.80
CA LYS A 242 -26.04 11.59 -11.37
C LYS A 242 -25.78 11.53 -12.87
N SER A 243 -26.79 11.88 -13.63
CA SER A 243 -26.62 12.21 -15.05
C SER A 243 -25.83 13.52 -15.16
N LEU A 244 -24.52 13.42 -15.36
CA LEU A 244 -23.71 14.56 -15.83
C LEU A 244 -24.20 14.96 -17.23
N ASP A 245 -24.07 16.24 -17.56
CA ASP A 245 -24.28 16.68 -18.94
C ASP A 245 -23.25 15.99 -19.87
N LEU A 246 -23.69 15.61 -21.07
CA LEU A 246 -22.86 14.91 -22.03
C LEU A 246 -21.53 15.64 -22.31
N THR A 247 -21.59 16.98 -22.35
CA THR A 247 -20.41 17.83 -22.57
C THR A 247 -19.42 17.76 -21.42
N GLU A 248 -19.92 17.68 -20.16
CA GLU A 248 -19.08 17.51 -18.97
C GLU A 248 -18.42 16.13 -18.96
N CYS A 249 -19.19 15.07 -19.26
CA CYS A 249 -18.67 13.71 -19.38
C CYS A 249 -17.54 13.60 -20.41
N GLN A 250 -17.73 14.25 -21.59
CA GLN A 250 -16.72 14.28 -22.66
C GLN A 250 -15.41 14.95 -22.21
N LYS A 251 -15.51 16.05 -21.48
CA LYS A 251 -14.34 16.76 -20.96
C LYS A 251 -13.62 15.98 -19.87
N ILE A 252 -14.37 15.35 -18.94
CA ILE A 252 -13.79 14.48 -17.92
C ILE A 252 -13.11 13.30 -18.56
N ALA A 253 -13.76 12.60 -19.49
CA ALA A 253 -13.18 11.48 -20.20
C ALA A 253 -11.89 11.85 -20.95
N LEU A 254 -11.85 13.05 -21.57
CA LEU A 254 -10.64 13.55 -22.24
C LEU A 254 -9.52 13.86 -21.24
N HIS A 255 -9.85 14.44 -20.09
CA HIS A 255 -8.90 14.76 -19.02
C HIS A 255 -8.22 13.48 -18.51
N GLU A 256 -9.01 12.46 -18.17
CA GLU A 256 -8.49 11.16 -17.70
C GLU A 256 -7.74 10.39 -18.79
N ALA A 257 -8.24 10.43 -20.03
CA ALA A 257 -7.54 9.86 -21.18
C ALA A 257 -6.16 10.50 -21.38
N ALA A 258 -6.05 11.82 -21.16
CA ALA A 258 -4.76 12.51 -21.27
C ALA A 258 -3.75 12.06 -20.22
N HIS A 259 -4.17 11.89 -18.95
CA HIS A 259 -3.33 11.31 -17.92
C HIS A 259 -2.87 9.89 -18.27
N ALA A 260 -3.78 9.07 -18.77
CA ALA A 260 -3.48 7.69 -19.17
C ALA A 260 -2.49 7.63 -20.33
N VAL A 261 -2.72 8.43 -21.40
CA VAL A 261 -1.86 8.44 -22.57
C VAL A 261 -0.45 8.92 -22.25
N VAL A 262 -0.31 10.05 -21.53
CA VAL A 262 1.01 10.54 -21.12
C VAL A 262 1.71 9.53 -20.20
N GLY A 263 0.99 8.93 -19.25
CA GLY A 263 1.54 7.90 -18.38
C GLY A 263 2.03 6.69 -19.16
N GLU A 264 1.25 6.20 -20.12
CA GLU A 264 1.59 5.02 -20.94
C GLU A 264 2.74 5.29 -21.93
N ILE A 265 2.91 6.53 -22.41
CA ILE A 265 4.04 6.90 -23.27
C ILE A 265 5.33 7.07 -22.49
N LEU A 266 5.28 7.70 -21.30
CA LEU A 266 6.46 7.93 -20.47
C LEU A 266 6.92 6.65 -19.77
N ASN A 267 5.97 5.85 -19.29
CA ASN A 267 6.24 4.59 -18.59
C ASN A 267 5.25 3.52 -19.05
N PRO A 268 5.55 2.80 -20.14
CA PRO A 268 4.67 1.77 -20.68
C PRO A 268 4.27 0.73 -19.62
N ASP A 269 3.02 0.31 -19.68
CA ASP A 269 2.46 -0.71 -18.78
C ASP A 269 2.31 -0.27 -17.30
N SER A 270 2.44 1.05 -17.03
CA SER A 270 2.36 1.61 -15.67
C SER A 270 0.94 1.94 -15.22
N ILE A 271 0.00 2.11 -16.14
CA ILE A 271 -1.36 2.49 -15.83
C ILE A 271 -2.20 1.25 -15.47
N GLY A 272 -2.64 1.15 -14.22
CA GLY A 272 -3.46 0.03 -13.76
C GLY A 272 -4.93 0.18 -14.09
N ILE A 273 -5.48 1.38 -13.89
CA ILE A 273 -6.91 1.68 -14.08
C ILE A 273 -7.11 3.15 -14.45
N VAL A 274 -8.04 3.41 -15.34
CA VAL A 274 -8.55 4.74 -15.67
C VAL A 274 -10.06 4.73 -15.56
N THR A 275 -10.66 5.70 -14.88
CA THR A 275 -12.12 5.74 -14.70
C THR A 275 -12.66 7.15 -14.70
N ILE A 276 -13.86 7.32 -15.23
CA ILE A 276 -14.65 8.54 -15.15
C ILE A 276 -15.78 8.45 -14.10
N ARG A 277 -15.85 7.30 -13.39
CA ARG A 277 -16.78 7.13 -12.28
C ARG A 277 -16.33 7.95 -11.08
N GLY A 278 -17.25 8.65 -10.45
CA GLY A 278 -17.01 9.36 -9.20
C GLY A 278 -17.40 10.81 -9.22
N ASN A 279 -17.57 11.40 -8.02
CA ASN A 279 -17.82 12.81 -7.83
C ASN A 279 -16.48 13.58 -7.86
N GLN A 280 -16.11 14.15 -8.97
CA GLN A 280 -15.03 15.16 -9.10
C GLN A 280 -13.59 14.72 -8.72
N SER A 281 -13.35 13.47 -8.46
CA SER A 281 -11.99 12.97 -8.17
C SER A 281 -11.76 11.77 -9.04
N CYS A 282 -11.30 12.01 -10.24
CA CYS A 282 -10.90 10.95 -11.12
C CYS A 282 -9.65 10.28 -10.58
N VAL A 283 -9.65 8.98 -10.57
CA VAL A 283 -8.47 8.18 -10.25
C VAL A 283 -7.62 8.10 -11.50
N GLY A 284 -6.93 9.19 -11.81
CA GLY A 284 -5.92 9.19 -12.86
C GLY A 284 -4.81 8.21 -12.52
N GLY A 285 -4.43 7.40 -13.47
CA GLY A 285 -3.37 6.41 -13.47
C GLY A 285 -2.64 6.14 -12.15
N LEU A 286 -2.95 5.03 -11.52
CA LEU A 286 -2.15 4.54 -10.42
C LEU A 286 -0.93 3.84 -10.99
N GLU A 287 0.22 4.36 -10.63
CA GLU A 287 1.48 3.71 -10.96
C GLU A 287 1.56 2.33 -10.35
N ASN A 288 2.04 1.38 -11.12
CA ASN A 288 2.56 0.13 -10.58
C ASN A 288 3.61 0.47 -9.52
N GLY A 289 3.32 0.10 -8.27
CA GLY A 289 4.14 0.44 -7.13
C GLY A 289 5.56 -0.08 -7.19
N HIS A 290 6.40 0.55 -7.99
CA HIS A 290 7.82 0.48 -7.73
C HIS A 290 8.08 1.25 -6.43
N SER A 291 8.77 0.59 -5.53
CA SER A 291 9.16 1.14 -4.23
C SER A 291 9.83 2.50 -4.41
N THR A 292 9.13 3.55 -4.01
CA THR A 292 9.48 4.93 -4.32
C THR A 292 10.38 5.58 -3.27
N TYR A 293 11.17 4.81 -2.55
CA TYR A 293 12.18 5.40 -1.67
C TYR A 293 13.33 6.07 -2.43
N LEU A 294 13.51 5.74 -3.73
CA LEU A 294 14.57 6.29 -4.57
C LEU A 294 13.99 6.57 -5.97
N LYS A 295 13.23 7.65 -6.13
CA LYS A 295 12.89 8.15 -7.47
C LYS A 295 14.09 8.89 -8.05
N SER A 296 14.41 8.59 -9.31
CA SER A 296 15.34 9.41 -10.08
C SER A 296 14.72 10.79 -10.39
N GLU A 297 15.55 11.74 -10.77
CA GLU A 297 15.07 13.05 -11.24
C GLU A 297 14.13 12.90 -12.44
N GLU A 298 14.47 12.02 -13.39
CA GLU A 298 13.68 11.75 -14.58
C GLU A 298 12.28 11.22 -14.21
N GLU A 299 12.20 10.22 -13.35
CA GLU A 299 10.91 9.66 -12.88
C GLU A 299 10.04 10.71 -12.17
N LEU A 300 10.65 11.62 -11.42
CA LEU A 300 9.92 12.69 -10.74
C LEU A 300 9.38 13.72 -11.75
N LEU A 301 10.18 14.08 -12.76
CA LEU A 301 9.75 15.00 -13.83
C LEU A 301 8.68 14.37 -14.72
N ASP A 302 8.74 13.07 -14.96
CA ASP A 302 7.70 12.32 -15.66
C ASP A 302 6.37 12.33 -14.89
N ASP A 303 6.41 12.16 -13.54
CA ASP A 303 5.22 12.27 -12.71
C ASP A 303 4.59 13.66 -12.76
N ILE A 304 5.41 14.72 -12.78
CA ILE A 304 4.91 16.08 -12.93
C ILE A 304 4.29 16.27 -14.31
N THR A 305 4.95 15.76 -15.37
CA THR A 305 4.44 15.81 -16.74
C THR A 305 3.08 15.10 -16.85
N LYS A 306 2.96 13.93 -16.24
CA LYS A 306 1.71 13.17 -16.16
C LYS A 306 0.63 13.94 -15.39
N ALA A 307 0.96 14.57 -14.25
CA ALA A 307 0.00 15.36 -13.49
C ALA A 307 -0.55 16.57 -14.28
N LEU A 308 0.24 17.14 -15.21
CA LEU A 308 -0.18 18.26 -16.04
C LEU A 308 -0.96 17.84 -17.30
N ALA A 309 -1.01 16.53 -17.60
CA ALA A 309 -1.55 16.00 -18.84
C ALA A 309 -3.05 16.25 -19.02
N GLY A 310 -3.85 16.13 -17.95
CA GLY A 310 -5.30 16.39 -18.03
C GLY A 310 -5.61 17.79 -18.52
N LYS A 311 -4.92 18.80 -17.95
CA LYS A 311 -5.03 20.19 -18.40
C LYS A 311 -4.57 20.37 -19.86
N ALA A 312 -3.47 19.74 -20.24
CA ALA A 312 -2.93 19.82 -21.58
C ALA A 312 -3.87 19.18 -22.62
N GLY A 313 -4.48 18.05 -22.31
CA GLY A 313 -5.43 17.35 -23.19
C GLY A 313 -6.70 18.18 -23.46
N VAL A 314 -7.29 18.77 -22.41
CA VAL A 314 -8.46 19.64 -22.55
C VAL A 314 -8.11 20.90 -23.37
N ALA A 315 -6.95 21.49 -23.12
CA ALA A 315 -6.48 22.64 -23.90
C ALA A 315 -6.23 22.28 -25.39
N LEU A 316 -5.67 21.10 -25.66
CA LEU A 316 -5.39 20.62 -27.01
C LEU A 316 -6.66 20.43 -27.86
N VAL A 317 -7.71 19.88 -27.26
CA VAL A 317 -8.91 19.50 -28.01
C VAL A 317 -9.96 20.61 -28.01
N TYR A 318 -10.20 21.24 -26.85
CA TYR A 318 -11.24 22.26 -26.70
C TYR A 318 -10.74 23.70 -26.75
N GLY A 319 -9.43 23.95 -26.70
CA GLY A 319 -8.86 25.29 -26.68
C GLY A 319 -9.18 26.10 -25.42
N THR A 320 -9.68 25.44 -24.37
CA THR A 320 -10.11 26.08 -23.12
C THR A 320 -9.35 25.50 -21.93
N MET A 321 -9.24 26.29 -20.87
CA MET A 321 -8.73 25.80 -19.57
C MET A 321 -9.92 25.50 -18.66
N ASP A 322 -9.88 24.36 -17.97
CA ASP A 322 -10.93 23.92 -17.06
C ASP A 322 -10.47 23.94 -15.61
N ILE A 323 -11.39 24.20 -14.67
CA ILE A 323 -11.11 24.25 -13.23
C ILE A 323 -10.83 22.85 -12.64
N ASN A 324 -11.23 21.81 -13.34
CA ASN A 324 -11.07 20.42 -12.90
C ASN A 324 -9.61 20.00 -12.69
N ALA A 325 -8.66 20.67 -13.33
CA ALA A 325 -7.21 20.43 -13.18
C ALA A 325 -6.61 21.03 -11.89
N SER A 326 -7.39 21.59 -10.97
CA SER A 326 -6.85 22.27 -9.78
C SER A 326 -6.09 21.31 -8.83
N GLY A 327 -6.57 20.09 -8.65
CA GLY A 327 -5.91 19.04 -7.85
C GLY A 327 -4.59 18.61 -8.47
N ASP A 328 -4.57 18.42 -9.78
CA ASP A 328 -3.37 18.02 -10.51
C ASP A 328 -2.29 19.09 -10.49
N ILE A 329 -2.67 20.35 -10.60
CA ILE A 329 -1.75 21.50 -10.48
C ILE A 329 -1.17 21.56 -9.07
N GLN A 330 -1.96 21.31 -8.02
CA GLN A 330 -1.46 21.27 -6.65
C GLN A 330 -0.49 20.11 -6.46
N ASN A 331 -0.79 18.93 -7.00
CA ASN A 331 0.10 17.78 -6.98
C ASN A 331 1.41 18.06 -7.74
N ALA A 332 1.33 18.62 -8.95
CA ALA A 332 2.50 19.03 -9.72
C ALA A 332 3.38 20.04 -8.96
N ASN A 333 2.78 21.03 -8.29
CA ASN A 333 3.49 21.97 -7.43
C ASN A 333 4.21 21.28 -6.28
N HIS A 334 3.55 20.35 -5.59
CA HIS A 334 4.16 19.58 -4.50
C HIS A 334 5.36 18.75 -4.99
N LEU A 335 5.23 18.08 -6.13
CA LEU A 335 6.33 17.32 -6.72
C LEU A 335 7.50 18.22 -7.16
N LEU A 336 7.22 19.43 -7.66
CA LEU A 336 8.25 20.42 -7.95
C LEU A 336 8.97 20.92 -6.68
N ASP A 337 8.26 21.08 -5.56
CA ASP A 337 8.88 21.40 -4.29
C ASP A 337 9.84 20.27 -3.84
N LEU A 338 9.47 19.01 -4.03
CA LEU A 338 10.36 17.87 -3.79
C LEU A 338 11.56 17.87 -4.73
N TRP A 339 11.36 18.17 -6.01
CA TRP A 339 12.46 18.30 -6.98
C TRP A 339 13.47 19.37 -6.56
N MET A 340 13.00 20.52 -6.13
CA MET A 340 13.86 21.63 -5.67
C MET A 340 14.58 21.30 -4.35
N THR A 341 13.85 20.75 -3.37
CA THR A 341 14.39 20.59 -2.00
C THR A 341 15.15 19.29 -1.79
N SER A 342 14.68 18.18 -2.35
CA SER A 342 15.26 16.86 -2.11
C SER A 342 16.28 16.45 -3.15
N LEU A 343 16.09 16.87 -4.42
CA LEU A 343 17.01 16.57 -5.51
C LEU A 343 17.91 17.73 -5.89
N ALA A 344 17.76 18.90 -5.24
CA ALA A 344 18.51 20.12 -5.57
C ALA A 344 18.41 20.52 -7.05
N GLY A 345 17.23 20.31 -7.68
CA GLY A 345 17.03 20.53 -9.11
C GLY A 345 17.27 21.97 -9.59
N ALA A 346 17.15 22.94 -8.70
CA ALA A 346 17.53 24.34 -8.95
C ALA A 346 18.95 24.69 -8.45
N GLY A 347 19.74 23.68 -8.04
CA GLY A 347 21.09 23.85 -7.48
C GLY A 347 21.14 23.75 -5.96
N PHE A 348 22.30 23.37 -5.44
CA PHE A 348 22.49 23.12 -3.98
C PHE A 348 22.26 24.34 -3.09
N SER A 349 22.32 25.55 -3.65
CA SER A 349 22.02 26.78 -2.91
C SER A 349 20.56 26.91 -2.50
N GLU A 350 19.64 26.17 -3.13
CA GLU A 350 18.21 26.17 -2.84
C GLU A 350 17.82 25.14 -1.77
N VAL A 351 18.74 24.21 -1.44
CA VAL A 351 18.52 23.21 -0.38
C VAL A 351 18.81 23.86 0.97
N GLU A 352 17.82 24.39 1.64
CA GLU A 352 17.98 24.99 2.96
C GLU A 352 17.44 24.12 4.11
N SER A 353 18.15 24.18 5.23
CA SER A 353 17.65 23.61 6.49
C SER A 353 16.42 24.41 6.98
N ALA A 354 15.45 23.71 7.56
CA ALA A 354 14.16 24.24 8.03
C ALA A 354 14.23 25.46 8.99
N ASN A 355 15.42 25.94 9.34
CA ASN A 355 15.65 26.99 10.34
C ASN A 355 16.12 28.34 9.78
N ASN A 356 16.35 28.47 8.47
CA ASN A 356 16.80 29.74 7.89
C ASN A 356 15.66 30.37 7.06
N ARG A 357 15.32 31.63 7.37
CA ARG A 357 14.42 32.41 6.54
C ARG A 357 15.11 32.75 5.22
N MET A 358 14.59 32.29 4.09
CA MET A 358 15.06 32.71 2.76
C MET A 358 14.99 34.23 2.63
N SER A 359 16.00 34.83 1.98
CA SER A 359 15.90 36.24 1.58
C SER A 359 14.84 36.41 0.52
N GLU A 360 14.19 37.57 0.46
CA GLU A 360 13.14 37.86 -0.54
C GLU A 360 13.66 37.63 -1.99
N THR A 361 14.92 37.97 -2.27
CA THR A 361 15.53 37.76 -3.59
C THR A 361 15.66 36.27 -3.94
N ARG A 362 16.01 35.42 -2.97
CA ARG A 362 16.09 33.96 -3.18
C ARG A 362 14.72 33.35 -3.38
N LEU A 363 13.73 33.77 -2.58
CA LEU A 363 12.35 33.34 -2.72
C LEU A 363 11.82 33.66 -4.13
N PHE A 364 12.10 34.86 -4.63
CA PHE A 364 11.68 35.28 -5.97
C PHE A 364 12.39 34.45 -7.07
N SER A 365 13.69 34.18 -6.92
CA SER A 365 14.44 33.34 -7.88
C SER A 365 13.92 31.90 -7.90
N SER A 366 13.65 31.35 -6.74
CA SER A 366 13.11 30.00 -6.56
C SER A 366 11.75 29.85 -7.25
N GLU A 367 10.85 30.80 -7.01
CA GLU A 367 9.54 30.82 -7.66
C GLU A 367 9.61 30.97 -9.17
N ALA A 368 10.55 31.77 -9.69
CA ALA A 368 10.77 31.93 -11.11
C ALA A 368 11.27 30.64 -11.78
N ILE A 369 12.21 29.92 -11.15
CA ILE A 369 12.72 28.61 -11.61
C ILE A 369 11.57 27.58 -11.62
N LYS A 370 10.80 27.54 -10.55
CA LYS A 370 9.65 26.65 -10.40
C LYS A 370 8.60 26.91 -11.50
N ALA A 371 8.26 28.17 -11.74
CA ALA A 371 7.31 28.55 -12.80
C ALA A 371 7.82 28.17 -14.21
N ALA A 372 9.10 28.39 -14.49
CA ALA A 372 9.70 28.05 -15.77
C ALA A 372 9.71 26.52 -15.99
N LYS A 373 10.03 25.73 -14.93
CA LYS A 373 10.03 24.27 -15.03
C LYS A 373 8.62 23.71 -15.18
N MET A 374 7.63 24.29 -14.50
CA MET A 374 6.21 23.93 -14.66
C MET A 374 5.77 24.12 -16.11
N GLU A 375 6.11 25.25 -16.72
CA GLU A 375 5.74 25.55 -18.11
C GLU A 375 6.47 24.62 -19.11
N GLU A 376 7.72 24.27 -18.85
CA GLU A 376 8.49 23.30 -19.64
C GLU A 376 7.79 21.92 -19.63
N LEU A 377 7.42 21.42 -18.44
CA LEU A 377 6.79 20.11 -18.28
C LEU A 377 5.35 20.09 -18.81
N TYR A 378 4.61 21.18 -18.67
CA TYR A 378 3.30 21.34 -19.30
C TYR A 378 3.40 21.26 -20.84
N ARG A 379 4.40 21.93 -21.43
CA ARG A 379 4.64 21.87 -22.87
C ARG A 379 5.02 20.46 -23.30
N ARG A 380 5.86 19.76 -22.54
CA ARG A 380 6.21 18.35 -22.78
C ARG A 380 4.95 17.46 -22.79
N ALA A 381 4.05 17.63 -21.83
CA ALA A 381 2.78 16.90 -21.79
C ALA A 381 1.92 17.20 -23.04
N TYR A 382 1.84 18.48 -23.43
CA TYR A 382 1.08 18.91 -24.61
C TYR A 382 1.67 18.30 -25.91
N GLU A 383 2.98 18.31 -26.09
CA GLU A 383 3.67 17.71 -27.24
C GLU A 383 3.42 16.20 -27.32
N ILE A 384 3.54 15.48 -26.20
CA ILE A 384 3.24 14.04 -26.14
C ILE A 384 1.80 13.77 -26.61
N LEU A 385 0.83 14.54 -26.11
CA LEU A 385 -0.58 14.38 -26.47
C LEU A 385 -0.86 14.77 -27.93
N TYR A 386 -0.18 15.79 -28.45
CA TYR A 386 -0.30 16.20 -29.83
C TYR A 386 0.19 15.11 -30.79
N ASP A 387 1.34 14.52 -30.51
CA ASP A 387 1.93 13.44 -31.29
C ASP A 387 1.15 12.12 -31.19
N ASN A 388 0.40 11.92 -30.11
CA ASN A 388 -0.41 10.72 -29.87
C ASN A 388 -1.92 11.01 -29.85
N ARG A 389 -2.37 11.95 -30.68
CA ARG A 389 -3.76 12.44 -30.66
C ARG A 389 -4.78 11.34 -30.97
N ASP A 390 -4.49 10.42 -31.87
CA ASP A 390 -5.40 9.35 -32.24
C ASP A 390 -5.59 8.38 -31.05
N PHE A 391 -4.51 8.07 -30.34
CA PHE A 391 -4.57 7.27 -29.12
C PHE A 391 -5.38 7.98 -28.02
N LEU A 392 -5.18 9.29 -27.82
CA LEU A 392 -5.95 10.11 -26.87
C LEU A 392 -7.46 10.04 -27.13
N LEU A 393 -7.85 10.26 -28.38
CA LEU A 393 -9.28 10.25 -28.76
C LEU A 393 -9.89 8.85 -28.70
N ALA A 394 -9.11 7.80 -29.01
CA ALA A 394 -9.55 6.42 -28.85
C ALA A 394 -9.78 6.06 -27.38
N VAL A 395 -8.85 6.41 -26.48
CA VAL A 395 -9.04 6.19 -25.02
C VAL A 395 -10.23 6.98 -24.49
N GLN A 396 -10.39 8.24 -24.91
CA GLN A 396 -11.57 9.05 -24.53
C GLN A 396 -12.88 8.36 -24.95
N LYS A 397 -12.95 7.85 -26.17
CA LYS A 397 -14.14 7.17 -26.71
C LYS A 397 -14.49 5.93 -25.86
N GLU A 398 -13.51 5.09 -25.63
CA GLU A 398 -13.70 3.86 -24.83
C GLU A 398 -14.11 4.17 -23.36
N LEU A 399 -13.56 5.25 -22.77
CA LEU A 399 -14.00 5.71 -21.43
C LEU A 399 -15.45 6.20 -21.43
N LEU A 400 -15.94 6.81 -22.51
CA LEU A 400 -17.33 7.21 -22.61
C LEU A 400 -18.29 6.03 -22.77
N GLU A 401 -17.82 4.91 -23.38
CA GLU A 401 -18.60 3.70 -23.58
C GLU A 401 -18.60 2.78 -22.35
N HIS A 402 -17.46 2.64 -21.69
CA HIS A 402 -17.23 1.66 -20.61
C HIS A 402 -17.03 2.27 -19.21
N GLU A 403 -16.93 3.60 -19.12
CA GLU A 403 -16.66 4.37 -17.89
C GLU A 403 -15.33 4.03 -17.17
N THR A 404 -14.78 2.84 -17.37
CA THR A 404 -13.55 2.37 -16.72
C THR A 404 -12.78 1.46 -17.65
N LEU A 405 -11.47 1.69 -17.75
CA LEU A 405 -10.54 0.88 -18.53
C LEU A 405 -9.45 0.34 -17.61
N LEU A 406 -9.08 -0.92 -17.81
CA LEU A 406 -7.95 -1.56 -17.16
C LEU A 406 -6.72 -1.53 -18.07
N ASN A 407 -5.57 -1.94 -17.53
CA ASN A 407 -4.31 -1.93 -18.25
C ASN A 407 -4.35 -2.64 -19.61
N SER A 408 -4.96 -3.83 -19.68
CA SER A 408 -5.09 -4.59 -20.94
C SER A 408 -5.93 -3.90 -22.01
N ASP A 409 -6.89 -3.06 -21.61
CA ASP A 409 -7.69 -2.27 -22.55
C ASP A 409 -6.85 -1.17 -23.17
N LEU A 410 -6.08 -0.44 -22.34
CA LEU A 410 -5.16 0.59 -22.85
C LEU A 410 -4.14 0.01 -23.82
N ALA A 411 -3.59 -1.18 -23.53
CA ALA A 411 -2.67 -1.86 -24.42
C ALA A 411 -3.32 -2.17 -25.78
N LYS A 412 -4.54 -2.73 -25.80
CA LYS A 412 -5.29 -3.01 -27.02
C LYS A 412 -5.60 -1.76 -27.84
N ILE A 413 -6.03 -0.68 -27.16
CA ILE A 413 -6.32 0.60 -27.83
C ILE A 413 -5.03 1.15 -28.46
N ARG A 414 -3.90 1.12 -27.75
CA ARG A 414 -2.61 1.57 -28.26
C ARG A 414 -2.18 0.79 -29.50
N GLU A 415 -2.27 -0.55 -29.47
CA GLU A 415 -1.96 -1.41 -30.61
C GLU A 415 -2.84 -1.09 -31.83
N SER A 416 -4.09 -0.70 -31.65
CA SER A 416 -4.99 -0.34 -32.73
C SER A 416 -4.71 1.01 -33.37
N CYS A 417 -3.95 1.89 -32.69
CA CYS A 417 -3.59 3.23 -33.15
C CYS A 417 -2.17 3.29 -33.77
N THR A 418 -1.40 2.20 -33.71
CA THR A 418 -0.05 2.09 -34.30
C THR A 418 -0.11 1.43 -35.65
#